data_3d889d8476b5e256559e86a6d1f12554
#
_entry.id   3d889d8476b5e256559e86a6d1f12554
#
_cell.length_a   1.000
_cell.length_b   1.000
_cell.length_c   1.000
_cell.angle_alpha   90.00
_cell.angle_beta   90.00
_cell.angle_gamma   90.00
#
_symmetry.space_group_name_H-M   'P 1'
#
loop_
_entity.id
_entity.type
_entity.pdbx_description
1 polymer ?
#
loop_
_entity_poly.entity_id
_entity_poly.type
_entity_poly.pdbx_seq_one_letter_code
_entity_poly.pdbx_strand_id
1 'polypeptide(L)' 'MNDRIEVNPNILLGKPVIAGTRIPVYLILNLLASGYSYERIMEAYPGLTREDIIAALTYAEQRMRYEEVHPLEPAEAPAS' A
#
# COMPACT_ATOMS: atom_id res chain seq x y z
N MET A 1 -12.82 3.46 -4.19
CA MET A 1 -11.67 3.99 -4.95
C MET A 1 -10.79 4.85 -4.07
N ASN A 2 -9.52 4.72 -4.20
CA ASN A 2 -8.59 5.42 -3.34
C ASN A 2 -7.89 6.53 -4.11
N ASP A 3 -8.36 7.74 -3.94
CA ASP A 3 -7.84 8.86 -4.71
C ASP A 3 -6.44 9.26 -4.32
N ARG A 4 -5.95 8.76 -3.21
CA ARG A 4 -4.61 9.11 -2.77
C ARG A 4 -3.54 8.21 -3.36
N ILE A 5 -3.94 7.18 -4.10
CA ILE A 5 -3.00 6.26 -4.71
C ILE A 5 -3.05 6.44 -6.23
N GLU A 6 -1.90 6.56 -6.83
CA GLU A 6 -1.79 6.77 -8.26
C GLU A 6 -0.97 5.65 -8.88
N VAL A 7 -1.41 5.16 -10.03
CA VAL A 7 -0.67 4.18 -10.78
C VAL A 7 -0.44 4.77 -12.16
N ASN A 8 0.78 5.14 -12.44
CA ASN A 8 1.12 5.83 -13.67
C ASN A 8 2.35 5.17 -14.28
N PRO A 9 2.26 4.65 -15.50
CA PRO A 9 3.41 3.96 -16.11
C PRO A 9 4.67 4.80 -16.17
N ASN A 10 4.52 6.10 -16.13
CA ASN A 10 5.68 6.98 -16.19
C ASN A 10 6.28 7.28 -14.82
N ILE A 11 5.73 6.71 -13.77
CA ILE A 11 6.24 6.91 -12.42
C ILE A 11 6.60 5.54 -11.87
N LEU A 12 7.87 5.33 -11.62
CA LEU A 12 8.37 4.08 -11.04
C LEU A 12 7.83 2.85 -11.77
N LEU A 13 7.78 2.92 -13.07
CA LEU A 13 7.37 1.81 -13.92
C LEU A 13 5.97 1.31 -13.58
N GLY A 14 5.10 2.21 -13.16
CA GLY A 14 3.72 1.85 -12.89
C GLY A 14 3.45 1.29 -11.51
N LYS A 15 4.41 1.35 -10.59
CA LYS A 15 4.14 0.91 -9.24
C LYS A 15 3.21 1.88 -8.56
N PRO A 16 2.31 1.41 -7.71
CA PRO A 16 1.42 2.32 -6.98
C PRO A 16 2.22 3.26 -6.10
N VAL A 17 1.90 4.53 -6.16
CA VAL A 17 2.55 5.56 -5.35
C VAL A 17 1.51 6.45 -4.71
N ILE A 18 1.92 7.18 -3.69
CA ILE A 18 1.06 8.21 -3.12
C ILE A 18 0.92 9.30 -4.17
N ALA A 19 -0.31 9.69 -4.47
CA ALA A 19 -0.60 10.64 -5.54
C ALA A 19 0.19 11.93 -5.34
N GLY A 20 0.76 12.39 -6.41
CA GLY A 20 1.56 13.63 -6.37
C GLY A 20 2.97 13.42 -5.87
N THR A 21 3.39 12.19 -5.64
CA THR A 21 4.72 11.92 -5.14
C THR A 21 5.32 10.76 -5.91
N ARG A 22 6.57 10.44 -5.59
CA ARG A 22 7.19 9.22 -6.08
C ARG A 22 7.43 8.25 -4.94
N ILE A 23 6.62 8.34 -3.89
CA ILE A 23 6.74 7.46 -2.72
C ILE A 23 5.87 6.24 -2.95
N PRO A 24 6.46 5.08 -3.20
CA PRO A 24 5.64 3.91 -3.52
C PRO A 24 4.94 3.36 -2.29
N VAL A 25 3.79 2.77 -2.53
CA VAL A 25 3.02 2.15 -1.46
C VAL A 25 3.88 1.10 -0.74
N TYR A 26 4.65 0.32 -1.49
CA TYR A 26 5.41 -0.75 -0.85
C TYR A 26 6.46 -0.21 0.14
N LEU A 27 6.97 0.99 -0.10
CA LEU A 27 7.92 1.56 0.84
C LEU A 27 7.26 1.85 2.17
N ILE A 28 6.05 2.39 2.14
CA ILE A 28 5.31 2.67 3.35
C ILE A 28 5.03 1.37 4.10
N LEU A 29 4.64 0.33 3.38
CA LEU A 29 4.37 -0.94 4.01
C LEU A 29 5.64 -1.50 4.64
N ASN A 30 6.76 -1.36 3.95
CA ASN A 30 8.02 -1.86 4.46
C ASN A 30 8.43 -1.15 5.74
N LEU A 31 8.24 0.16 5.78
CA LEU A 31 8.59 0.92 6.96
C LEU A 31 7.74 0.52 8.15
N LEU A 32 6.45 0.34 7.91
CA LEU A 32 5.56 -0.09 8.99
C LEU A 32 5.94 -1.49 9.47
N ALA A 33 6.24 -2.38 8.54
CA ALA A 33 6.63 -3.74 8.90
C ALA A 33 7.95 -3.75 9.67
N SER A 34 8.77 -2.75 9.47
CA SER A 34 10.03 -2.64 10.17
C SER A 34 9.89 -1.95 11.53
N GLY A 35 8.67 -1.60 11.91
CA GLY A 35 8.44 -1.04 13.23
C GLY A 35 8.35 0.48 13.29
N TYR A 36 8.36 1.15 12.16
CA TYR A 36 8.23 2.60 12.15
C TYR A 36 6.82 2.98 12.52
N SER A 37 6.70 4.03 13.34
CA SER A 37 5.40 4.59 13.65
C SER A 37 4.97 5.52 12.52
N TYR A 38 3.70 5.86 12.50
CA TYR A 38 3.20 6.84 11.54
C TYR A 38 3.98 8.14 11.68
N GLU A 39 4.22 8.56 12.92
CA GLU A 39 4.93 9.81 13.17
C GLU A 39 6.34 9.78 12.59
N ARG A 40 7.04 8.67 12.76
CA ARG A 40 8.39 8.56 12.22
C ARG A 40 8.38 8.62 10.71
N ILE A 41 7.39 8.01 10.09
CA ILE A 41 7.29 8.04 8.64
C ILE A 41 7.01 9.45 8.16
N MET A 42 6.11 10.17 8.84
CA MET A 42 5.78 11.53 8.45
C MET A 42 6.96 12.47 8.66
N GLU A 43 7.80 12.19 9.65
CA GLU A 43 9.01 12.98 9.84
C GLU A 43 10.02 12.76 8.71
N ALA A 44 10.13 11.51 8.27
CA ALA A 44 11.07 11.18 7.23
C ALA A 44 10.61 11.67 5.85
N TYR A 45 9.32 11.77 5.66
CA TYR A 45 8.75 12.19 4.39
C TYR A 45 7.73 13.29 4.66
N PRO A 46 8.20 14.51 4.80
CA PRO A 46 7.34 15.62 5.28
C PRO A 46 6.08 15.87 4.46
N GLY A 47 6.04 15.42 3.23
CA GLY A 47 4.84 15.61 2.43
C GLY A 47 3.75 14.60 2.69
N LEU A 48 4.05 13.55 3.45
CA LEU A 48 3.06 12.53 3.72
C LEU A 48 2.18 12.92 4.89
N THR A 49 0.92 12.56 4.79
CA THR A 49 -0.02 12.77 5.89
C THR A 49 -0.41 11.41 6.45
N ARG A 50 -1.06 11.43 7.61
CA ARG A 50 -1.57 10.20 8.20
C ARG A 50 -2.56 9.53 7.23
N GLU A 51 -3.38 10.33 6.56
CA GLU A 51 -4.35 9.81 5.62
C GLU A 51 -3.67 9.11 4.44
N ASP A 52 -2.50 9.59 4.02
CA ASP A 52 -1.76 8.94 2.97
C ASP A 52 -1.29 7.56 3.40
N ILE A 53 -0.83 7.44 4.64
CA ILE A 53 -0.37 6.16 5.16
C ILE A 53 -1.54 5.18 5.25
N ILE A 54 -2.67 5.65 5.73
CA ILE A 54 -3.87 4.81 5.81
C ILE A 54 -4.31 4.40 4.42
N ALA A 55 -4.22 5.31 3.46
CA ALA A 55 -4.60 4.99 2.08
C ALA A 55 -3.70 3.89 1.52
N ALA A 56 -2.41 3.93 1.84
CA ALA A 56 -1.49 2.90 1.37
C ALA A 56 -1.86 1.54 1.97
N LEU A 57 -2.20 1.52 3.25
CA LEU A 57 -2.60 0.28 3.90
C LEU A 57 -3.90 -0.25 3.31
N THR A 58 -4.86 0.64 3.09
CA THR A 58 -6.15 0.25 2.52
C THR A 58 -5.97 -0.31 1.11
N TYR A 59 -5.14 0.35 0.32
CA TYR A 59 -4.90 -0.10 -1.03
C TYR A 59 -4.30 -1.51 -1.02
N ALA A 60 -3.30 -1.72 -0.18
CA ALA A 60 -2.65 -3.02 -0.10
C ALA A 60 -3.61 -4.09 0.39
N GLU A 61 -4.43 -3.76 1.37
CA GLU A 61 -5.37 -4.72 1.92
C GLU A 61 -6.39 -5.14 0.87
N GLN A 62 -6.86 -4.18 0.09
CA GLN A 62 -7.84 -4.49 -0.95
C GLN A 62 -7.23 -5.36 -2.04
N ARG A 63 -5.98 -5.12 -2.38
CA ARG A 63 -5.31 -5.94 -3.39
C ARG A 63 -5.11 -7.36 -2.88
N MET A 64 -4.72 -7.51 -1.62
CA MET A 64 -4.52 -8.83 -1.04
C MET A 64 -5.85 -9.58 -0.92
N ARG A 65 -6.91 -8.86 -0.57
CA ARG A 65 -8.21 -9.47 -0.46
C ARG A 65 -8.67 -10.02 -1.82
N TYR A 66 -8.44 -9.26 -2.87
CA TYR A 66 -8.80 -9.69 -4.19
C TYR A 66 -8.04 -10.96 -4.57
N GLU A 67 -6.77 -11.00 -4.27
CA GLU A 67 -5.96 -12.16 -4.60
C GLU A 67 -6.39 -13.39 -3.83
N GLU A 68 -6.77 -13.21 -2.58
CA GLU A 68 -7.22 -14.33 -1.79
C GLU A 68 -8.47 -14.95 -2.33
N VAL A 69 -9.39 -14.11 -2.72
CA VAL A 69 -10.66 -14.61 -3.22
C VAL A 69 -10.51 -15.28 -4.57
N HIS A 70 -9.71 -14.72 -5.40
CA HIS A 70 -9.63 -15.14 -6.77
C HIS A 70 -9.19 -16.59 -6.96
N PRO A 71 -8.09 -16.99 -6.42
CA PRO A 71 -7.62 -18.35 -6.64
C PRO A 71 -8.12 -19.41 -5.70
N LEU A 72 -8.95 -19.09 -4.77
CA LEU A 72 -9.32 -20.08 -3.78
C LEU A 72 -10.05 -21.24 -4.35
N GLU A 73 -9.61 -22.40 -4.01
CA GLU A 73 -10.29 -23.61 -4.33
C GLU A 73 -10.78 -24.21 -3.05
N PRO A 74 -11.89 -24.86 -3.08
CA PRO A 74 -12.42 -25.45 -1.86
C PRO A 74 -11.40 -26.30 -1.15
N ALA A 75 -10.67 -27.04 -1.88
CA ALA A 75 -9.73 -27.93 -1.25
C ALA A 75 -8.63 -27.24 -0.53
N GLU A 76 -8.36 -26.04 -0.91
CA GLU A 76 -7.29 -25.34 -0.29
C GLU A 76 -7.71 -24.48 0.84
N ALA A 77 -8.94 -24.15 0.85
CA ALA A 77 -9.41 -23.26 1.83
C ALA A 77 -8.92 -23.55 3.19
N PRO A 78 -8.88 -24.69 3.59
CA PRO A 78 -8.55 -24.98 4.92
C PRO A 78 -7.16 -24.76 5.25
N ALA A 79 -6.50 -24.65 4.43
CA ALA A 79 -5.20 -24.55 4.69
C ALA A 79 -5.07 -23.88 5.92
N SER A 80 -5.32 -23.71 6.35
CA SER A 80 -5.12 -23.16 7.33
C SER A 80 -4.97 -23.24 8.21
#